data_37552226d32d15a44ac820a278455aff
#
_entry.id   37552226d32d15a44ac820a278455aff
#
_cell.length_a   1.000
_cell.length_b   1.000
_cell.length_c   1.000
_cell.angle_alpha   90.00
_cell.angle_beta   90.00
_cell.angle_gamma   90.00
#
_symmetry.space_group_name_H-M   'P 1'
#
loop_
_entity.id
_entity.type
_entity.pdbx_description
1 polymer ?
#
loop_
_entity_poly.entity_id
_entity_poly.type
_entity_poly.pdbx_seq_one_letter_code
_entity_poly.pdbx_strand_id
1 'polypeptide(L)'
;DHGPSQDLEHKVFDANLHPHGILELTTTHEYRMAHAVINLLGNLEAGGAPDRLMALRILRDEVLHSARTPFRYNTGRVLIQIMKEIIRSRQDELTQLKLVHDFRKVTSGNPRLVRQFLNTYHLLEMPEEWNQLTVDHHVHDANTKGRKNATHLIMDAWIKGIRYITVVYYNYVEPAAARELLQAAEIMGVDVRIGLEFRTPFRDRFVCFVWAPRGFSDPEAFLSFLAERPMVALMNEGRKASLWMQRHVMDTLQLWNAKHAPALAEELEIPVPFLEPEAFLAYVGTGQTSFLHLAEYAHKTLLKHLVQRVKALQEEALTATSERQS
;
A
#
# COMPACT_ATOMS: atom_id res chain seq x y z
N ASP A 1 -13.50 -11.04 24.39
CA ASP A 1 -12.65 -12.18 24.78
C ASP A 1 -11.42 -12.19 23.90
N HIS A 2 -10.44 -11.36 24.27
CA HIS A 2 -9.11 -11.42 23.69
C HIS A 2 -8.37 -12.53 24.44
N GLY A 3 -8.14 -13.65 23.76
CA GLY A 3 -7.46 -14.80 24.33
C GLY A 3 -6.01 -14.47 24.70
N PRO A 4 -5.42 -15.22 25.63
CA PRO A 4 -4.08 -14.97 26.21
C PRO A 4 -2.91 -15.17 25.24
N SER A 5 -3.15 -15.42 23.95
CA SER A 5 -2.11 -15.68 22.96
C SER A 5 -1.38 -14.41 22.45
N GLN A 6 -2.04 -13.26 22.40
CA GLN A 6 -1.40 -12.02 21.90
C GLN A 6 -0.35 -11.45 22.85
N ASP A 7 -0.55 -11.60 24.17
CA ASP A 7 0.43 -11.15 25.18
C ASP A 7 1.69 -12.03 25.24
N LEU A 8 1.59 -13.29 24.84
CA LEU A 8 2.72 -14.21 24.76
C LEU A 8 3.59 -13.96 23.52
N GLU A 9 2.99 -13.65 22.37
CA GLU A 9 3.73 -13.30 21.15
C GLU A 9 4.55 -12.01 21.35
N HIS A 10 4.03 -10.99 22.02
CA HIS A 10 4.78 -9.77 22.35
C HIS A 10 5.94 -9.98 23.32
N LYS A 11 5.89 -10.97 24.20
CA LYS A 11 6.97 -11.27 25.15
C LYS A 11 8.10 -12.14 24.58
N VAL A 12 7.82 -12.88 23.50
CA VAL A 12 8.81 -13.80 22.89
C VAL A 12 9.75 -13.04 21.94
N PHE A 13 9.38 -11.85 21.48
CA PHE A 13 10.18 -11.00 20.61
C PHE A 13 10.93 -9.88 21.33
N ASP A 14 11.44 -10.15 22.52
CA ASP A 14 12.45 -9.26 23.13
C ASP A 14 13.72 -9.32 22.28
N ALA A 15 14.22 -8.15 21.85
CA ALA A 15 15.40 -8.02 21.00
C ALA A 15 16.68 -8.65 21.60
N ASN A 16 16.67 -8.96 22.89
CA ASN A 16 17.75 -9.61 23.62
C ASN A 16 17.59 -11.13 23.76
N LEU A 17 16.45 -11.67 23.37
CA LEU A 17 16.21 -13.11 23.29
C LEU A 17 16.26 -13.56 21.83
N HIS A 18 16.62 -14.82 21.60
CA HIS A 18 16.57 -15.37 20.24
C HIS A 18 15.14 -15.14 19.68
N PRO A 19 14.99 -14.52 18.48
CA PRO A 19 13.70 -14.08 17.96
C PRO A 19 12.72 -15.23 17.68
N HIS A 20 13.15 -16.47 17.86
CA HIS A 20 12.36 -17.67 17.56
C HIS A 20 12.10 -18.49 18.81
N GLY A 21 10.85 -18.84 19.06
CA GLY A 21 10.48 -19.88 20.00
C GLY A 21 10.96 -21.27 19.57
N ILE A 22 10.93 -22.24 20.50
CA ILE A 22 11.40 -23.61 20.22
C ILE A 22 10.66 -24.21 19.02
N LEU A 23 9.35 -23.96 18.89
CA LEU A 23 8.57 -24.47 17.75
C LEU A 23 9.05 -23.92 16.41
N GLU A 24 9.39 -22.62 16.36
CA GLU A 24 9.91 -21.98 15.15
C GLU A 24 11.31 -22.45 14.78
N LEU A 25 12.16 -22.74 15.77
CA LEU A 25 13.48 -23.32 15.55
C LEU A 25 13.42 -24.73 14.94
N THR A 26 12.34 -25.46 15.18
CA THR A 26 12.13 -26.81 14.60
C THR A 26 11.51 -26.79 13.21
N THR A 27 10.99 -25.66 12.75
CA THR A 27 10.41 -25.53 11.40
C THR A 27 11.47 -25.25 10.35
N THR A 28 11.20 -25.64 9.10
CA THR A 28 12.14 -25.35 8.01
C THR A 28 12.24 -23.85 7.73
N HIS A 29 13.39 -23.41 7.28
CA HIS A 29 13.63 -22.00 6.94
C HIS A 29 12.64 -21.47 5.89
N GLU A 30 12.33 -22.26 4.88
CA GLU A 30 11.36 -21.92 3.83
C GLU A 30 9.97 -21.65 4.40
N TYR A 31 9.55 -22.46 5.37
CA TYR A 31 8.25 -22.27 6.04
C TYR A 31 8.21 -20.98 6.85
N ARG A 32 9.27 -20.69 7.61
CA ARG A 32 9.36 -19.44 8.39
C ARG A 32 9.32 -18.21 7.48
N MET A 33 10.08 -18.23 6.37
CA MET A 33 10.04 -17.14 5.39
C MET A 33 8.66 -16.96 4.77
N ALA A 34 8.00 -18.05 4.39
CA ALA A 34 6.64 -17.98 3.85
C ALA A 34 5.66 -17.39 4.86
N HIS A 35 5.73 -17.83 6.11
CA HIS A 35 4.89 -17.33 7.20
C HIS A 35 5.12 -15.84 7.47
N ALA A 36 6.38 -15.40 7.52
CA ALA A 36 6.72 -13.98 7.70
C ALA A 36 6.16 -13.10 6.57
N VAL A 37 6.26 -13.56 5.32
CA VAL A 37 5.72 -12.81 4.18
C VAL A 37 4.19 -12.79 4.18
N ILE A 38 3.52 -13.90 4.48
CA ILE A 38 2.06 -13.96 4.59
C ILE A 38 1.56 -13.05 5.71
N ASN A 39 2.19 -13.11 6.88
CA ASN A 39 1.87 -12.25 8.02
C ASN A 39 2.00 -10.77 7.66
N LEU A 40 3.10 -10.37 7.03
CA LEU A 40 3.26 -8.99 6.57
C LEU A 40 2.14 -8.59 5.62
N LEU A 41 1.87 -9.37 4.57
CA LEU A 41 0.88 -9.00 3.55
C LEU A 41 -0.53 -8.92 4.12
N GLY A 42 -0.87 -9.81 5.08
CA GLY A 42 -2.15 -9.74 5.81
C GLY A 42 -2.27 -8.46 6.65
N ASN A 43 -1.22 -8.09 7.38
CA ASN A 43 -1.21 -6.88 8.19
C ASN A 43 -1.19 -5.60 7.35
N LEU A 44 -0.61 -5.60 6.15
CA LEU A 44 -0.64 -4.44 5.26
C LEU A 44 -2.06 -4.06 4.80
N GLU A 45 -2.96 -5.03 4.73
CA GLU A 45 -4.35 -4.81 4.31
C GLU A 45 -5.27 -4.44 5.49
N ALA A 46 -5.13 -5.11 6.63
CA ALA A 46 -6.10 -5.04 7.73
C ALA A 46 -5.54 -4.58 9.08
N GLY A 47 -4.22 -4.57 9.26
CA GLY A 47 -3.58 -4.25 10.54
C GLY A 47 -3.46 -2.76 10.83
N GLY A 48 -3.32 -2.41 12.11
CA GLY A 48 -2.91 -1.08 12.57
C GLY A 48 -1.44 -0.79 12.24
N ALA A 49 -0.99 0.46 12.42
CA ALA A 49 0.41 0.82 12.18
C ALA A 49 1.41 -0.01 13.02
N PRO A 50 1.17 -0.27 14.34
CA PRO A 50 2.05 -1.12 15.12
C PRO A 50 2.18 -2.54 14.58
N ASP A 51 1.05 -3.15 14.15
CA ASP A 51 1.02 -4.51 13.61
C ASP A 51 1.79 -4.60 12.29
N ARG A 52 1.61 -3.62 11.42
CA ARG A 52 2.35 -3.53 10.15
C ARG A 52 3.85 -3.39 10.37
N LEU A 53 4.26 -2.53 11.29
CA LEU A 53 5.68 -2.31 11.61
C LEU A 53 6.30 -3.55 12.26
N MET A 54 5.58 -4.23 13.14
CA MET A 54 6.03 -5.49 13.73
C MET A 54 6.20 -6.56 12.66
N ALA A 55 5.22 -6.74 11.80
CA ALA A 55 5.29 -7.70 10.70
C ALA A 55 6.44 -7.39 9.72
N LEU A 56 6.73 -6.10 9.47
CA LEU A 56 7.86 -5.68 8.65
C LEU A 56 9.22 -6.03 9.30
N ARG A 57 9.34 -5.89 10.62
CA ARG A 57 10.54 -6.30 11.38
C ARG A 57 10.76 -7.82 11.29
N ILE A 58 9.71 -8.60 11.52
CA ILE A 58 9.77 -10.06 11.42
C ILE A 58 10.21 -10.48 10.01
N LEU A 59 9.62 -9.88 8.97
CA LEU A 59 10.02 -10.13 7.59
C LEU A 59 11.50 -9.83 7.37
N ARG A 60 11.99 -8.67 7.79
CA ARG A 60 13.39 -8.27 7.65
C ARG A 60 14.31 -9.31 8.30
N ASP A 61 13.98 -9.70 9.53
CA ASP A 61 14.81 -10.61 10.30
C ASP A 61 14.84 -12.01 9.68
N GLU A 62 13.68 -12.53 9.27
CA GLU A 62 13.61 -13.85 8.63
C GLU A 62 14.22 -13.89 7.21
N VAL A 63 13.97 -12.88 6.41
CA VAL A 63 14.38 -12.90 4.99
C VAL A 63 15.79 -12.36 4.80
N LEU A 64 16.18 -11.33 5.56
CA LEU A 64 17.48 -10.66 5.34
C LEU A 64 18.58 -11.14 6.27
N HIS A 65 18.28 -11.41 7.54
CA HIS A 65 19.31 -11.82 8.50
C HIS A 65 19.51 -13.34 8.54
N SER A 66 18.47 -14.13 8.31
CA SER A 66 18.55 -15.58 8.34
C SER A 66 19.02 -16.20 7.01
N ALA A 67 19.00 -15.45 5.91
CA ALA A 67 19.46 -15.96 4.61
C ALA A 67 20.97 -16.22 4.63
N ARG A 68 21.34 -17.49 4.49
CA ARG A 68 22.73 -17.96 4.51
C ARG A 68 23.48 -17.77 3.18
N THR A 69 22.86 -17.12 2.21
CA THR A 69 23.43 -16.97 0.87
C THR A 69 24.05 -15.59 0.66
N PRO A 70 25.11 -15.48 -0.13
CA PRO A 70 25.71 -14.19 -0.46
C PRO A 70 24.82 -13.29 -1.32
N PHE A 71 23.65 -13.80 -1.76
CA PHE A 71 22.68 -13.08 -2.63
C PHE A 71 21.36 -12.83 -1.92
N ARG A 72 21.42 -12.51 -0.63
CA ARG A 72 20.27 -12.48 0.30
C ARG A 72 19.26 -11.38 -0.02
N TYR A 73 19.72 -10.14 -0.32
CA TYR A 73 18.81 -9.02 -0.57
C TYR A 73 18.03 -9.20 -1.87
N ASN A 74 18.70 -9.59 -2.95
CA ASN A 74 18.03 -9.89 -4.20
C ASN A 74 17.08 -11.09 -4.06
N THR A 75 17.47 -12.12 -3.31
CA THR A 75 16.60 -13.26 -2.97
C THR A 75 15.34 -12.78 -2.23
N GLY A 76 15.50 -11.97 -1.18
CA GLY A 76 14.37 -11.42 -0.41
C GLY A 76 13.40 -10.60 -1.28
N ARG A 77 13.93 -9.75 -2.16
CA ARG A 77 13.11 -8.94 -3.09
C ARG A 77 12.27 -9.83 -4.02
N VAL A 78 12.87 -10.86 -4.57
CA VAL A 78 12.16 -11.83 -5.44
C VAL A 78 11.12 -12.62 -4.66
N LEU A 79 11.45 -13.11 -3.45
CA LEU A 79 10.51 -13.88 -2.62
C LEU A 79 9.26 -13.06 -2.27
N ILE A 80 9.43 -11.80 -1.86
CA ILE A 80 8.30 -10.93 -1.55
C ILE A 80 7.47 -10.66 -2.82
N GLN A 81 8.12 -10.45 -3.96
CA GLN A 81 7.41 -10.22 -5.21
C GLN A 81 6.61 -11.46 -5.65
N ILE A 82 7.18 -12.66 -5.57
CA ILE A 82 6.45 -13.91 -5.87
C ILE A 82 5.22 -14.04 -4.96
N MET A 83 5.35 -13.78 -3.67
CA MET A 83 4.24 -13.88 -2.74
C MET A 83 3.13 -12.87 -3.06
N LYS A 84 3.49 -11.65 -3.47
CA LYS A 84 2.51 -10.66 -3.95
C LYS A 84 1.73 -11.18 -5.17
N GLU A 85 2.40 -11.86 -6.10
CA GLU A 85 1.74 -12.46 -7.26
C GLU A 85 0.84 -13.64 -6.86
N ILE A 86 1.25 -14.48 -5.89
CA ILE A 86 0.40 -15.56 -5.34
C ILE A 86 -0.92 -14.97 -4.81
N ILE A 87 -0.85 -13.87 -4.05
CA ILE A 87 -2.05 -13.22 -3.51
C ILE A 87 -2.91 -12.61 -4.60
N ARG A 88 -2.31 -12.01 -5.64
CA ARG A 88 -3.04 -11.45 -6.77
C ARG A 88 -3.76 -12.51 -7.60
N SER A 89 -3.21 -13.71 -7.67
CA SER A 89 -3.73 -14.84 -8.45
C SER A 89 -4.74 -15.69 -7.68
N ARG A 90 -5.46 -15.15 -6.69
CA ARG A 90 -6.38 -15.90 -5.80
C ARG A 90 -7.47 -16.72 -6.52
N GLN A 91 -7.79 -16.38 -7.77
CA GLN A 91 -8.81 -17.05 -8.57
C GLN A 91 -8.23 -18.03 -9.61
N ASP A 92 -6.91 -18.17 -9.66
CA ASP A 92 -6.19 -19.05 -10.59
C ASP A 92 -5.28 -20.00 -9.81
N GLU A 93 -5.83 -21.14 -9.42
CA GLU A 93 -5.14 -22.16 -8.63
C GLU A 93 -3.89 -22.70 -9.33
N LEU A 94 -3.94 -22.88 -10.65
CA LEU A 94 -2.80 -23.39 -11.40
C LEU A 94 -1.63 -22.39 -11.39
N THR A 95 -1.92 -21.10 -11.55
CA THR A 95 -0.92 -20.04 -11.45
C THR A 95 -0.37 -19.95 -10.02
N GLN A 96 -1.23 -20.05 -9.00
CA GLN A 96 -0.78 -20.07 -7.61
C GLN A 96 0.18 -21.24 -7.32
N LEU A 97 -0.14 -22.44 -7.77
CA LEU A 97 0.73 -23.62 -7.59
C LEU A 97 2.10 -23.44 -8.25
N LYS A 98 2.15 -22.88 -9.45
CA LYS A 98 3.41 -22.54 -10.12
C LYS A 98 4.23 -21.53 -9.32
N LEU A 99 3.60 -20.46 -8.83
CA LEU A 99 4.25 -19.43 -8.04
C LEU A 99 4.76 -19.97 -6.69
N VAL A 100 4.02 -20.85 -6.02
CA VAL A 100 4.47 -21.55 -4.80
C VAL A 100 5.71 -22.42 -5.07
N HIS A 101 5.70 -23.14 -6.19
CA HIS A 101 6.87 -23.91 -6.62
C HIS A 101 8.09 -23.00 -6.89
N ASP A 102 7.89 -21.88 -7.54
CA ASP A 102 8.94 -20.91 -7.82
C ASP A 102 9.44 -20.23 -6.52
N PHE A 103 8.57 -19.91 -5.58
CA PHE A 103 8.93 -19.44 -4.25
C PHE A 103 9.91 -20.43 -3.59
N ARG A 104 9.53 -21.72 -3.53
CA ARG A 104 10.37 -22.77 -2.94
C ARG A 104 11.74 -22.90 -3.61
N LYS A 105 11.81 -22.75 -4.94
CA LYS A 105 13.11 -22.76 -5.66
C LYS A 105 13.99 -21.56 -5.27
N VAL A 106 13.38 -20.37 -5.16
CA VAL A 106 14.10 -19.14 -4.86
C VAL A 106 14.64 -19.12 -3.43
N THR A 107 13.97 -19.80 -2.47
CA THR A 107 14.47 -19.90 -1.09
C THR A 107 15.88 -20.50 -0.99
N SER A 108 16.30 -21.28 -1.99
CA SER A 108 17.67 -21.78 -2.07
C SER A 108 18.74 -20.68 -2.22
N GLY A 109 18.34 -19.48 -2.64
CA GLY A 109 19.24 -18.36 -2.88
C GLY A 109 20.21 -18.56 -4.05
N ASN A 110 19.95 -19.50 -4.96
CA ASN A 110 20.80 -19.73 -6.11
C ASN A 110 20.85 -18.48 -7.01
N PRO A 111 22.03 -17.84 -7.21
CA PRO A 111 22.12 -16.56 -7.92
C PRO A 111 21.62 -16.61 -9.37
N ARG A 112 21.79 -17.73 -10.08
CA ARG A 112 21.30 -17.89 -11.45
C ARG A 112 19.77 -17.84 -11.50
N LEU A 113 19.14 -18.55 -10.58
CA LEU A 113 17.70 -18.63 -10.47
C LEU A 113 17.10 -17.28 -10.03
N VAL A 114 17.71 -16.65 -9.02
CA VAL A 114 17.28 -15.35 -8.54
C VAL A 114 17.37 -14.30 -9.65
N ARG A 115 18.45 -14.28 -10.46
CA ARG A 115 18.57 -13.39 -11.62
C ARG A 115 17.50 -13.62 -12.68
N GLN A 116 17.14 -14.87 -12.92
CA GLN A 116 16.02 -15.19 -13.82
C GLN A 116 14.74 -14.54 -13.34
N PHE A 117 14.40 -14.63 -12.05
CA PHE A 117 13.21 -14.02 -11.50
C PHE A 117 13.30 -12.49 -11.40
N LEU A 118 14.47 -11.92 -11.11
CA LEU A 118 14.65 -10.47 -11.20
C LEU A 118 14.28 -9.96 -12.60
N ASN A 119 14.74 -10.64 -13.64
CA ASN A 119 14.38 -10.30 -15.02
C ASN A 119 12.88 -10.49 -15.29
N THR A 120 12.29 -11.59 -14.84
CA THR A 120 10.86 -11.89 -15.00
C THR A 120 9.97 -10.78 -14.40
N TYR A 121 10.38 -10.26 -13.24
CA TYR A 121 9.63 -9.21 -12.53
C TYR A 121 10.12 -7.79 -12.85
N HIS A 122 11.02 -7.64 -13.80
CA HIS A 122 11.62 -6.35 -14.17
C HIS A 122 12.24 -5.61 -12.96
N LEU A 123 12.85 -6.37 -12.06
CA LEU A 123 13.59 -5.84 -10.93
C LEU A 123 15.08 -5.73 -11.28
N LEU A 124 15.66 -4.57 -11.04
CA LEU A 124 17.08 -4.37 -11.23
C LEU A 124 17.88 -5.22 -10.22
N GLU A 125 18.91 -5.96 -10.66
CA GLU A 125 19.84 -6.62 -9.75
C GLU A 125 20.62 -5.56 -8.99
N MET A 126 20.62 -5.66 -7.65
CA MET A 126 21.33 -4.73 -6.77
C MET A 126 22.60 -5.41 -6.22
N PRO A 127 23.72 -4.68 -6.11
CA PRO A 127 24.84 -5.15 -5.32
C PRO A 127 24.39 -5.45 -3.88
N GLU A 128 24.83 -6.55 -3.31
CA GLU A 128 24.41 -6.96 -1.96
C GLU A 128 24.89 -6.01 -0.87
N GLU A 129 25.98 -5.29 -1.11
CA GLU A 129 26.46 -4.21 -0.24
C GLU A 129 25.61 -2.94 -0.35
N TRP A 130 25.04 -2.72 -1.52
CA TRP A 130 24.22 -1.54 -1.85
C TRP A 130 22.90 -2.01 -2.47
N ASN A 131 22.09 -2.70 -1.72
CA ASN A 131 20.83 -3.23 -2.20
C ASN A 131 19.84 -2.18 -2.75
N GLN A 132 20.23 -0.91 -2.78
CA GLN A 132 19.41 0.20 -3.22
C GLN A 132 20.25 1.19 -4.04
N LEU A 133 19.84 1.49 -5.25
CA LEU A 133 20.57 2.36 -6.18
C LEU A 133 19.75 3.52 -6.74
N THR A 134 18.42 3.50 -6.57
CA THR A 134 17.53 4.45 -7.20
C THR A 134 16.92 5.43 -6.21
N VAL A 135 16.41 6.52 -6.74
CA VAL A 135 15.75 7.59 -5.97
C VAL A 135 14.37 7.88 -6.56
N ASP A 136 13.42 8.26 -5.70
CA ASP A 136 12.12 8.77 -6.12
C ASP A 136 11.78 10.01 -5.28
N HIS A 137 11.61 11.14 -5.95
CA HIS A 137 11.45 12.42 -5.27
C HIS A 137 10.00 12.87 -5.09
N HIS A 138 9.02 12.13 -5.58
CA HIS A 138 7.63 12.55 -5.48
C HIS A 138 6.67 11.36 -5.49
N VAL A 139 6.40 10.81 -4.32
CA VAL A 139 5.43 9.72 -4.14
C VAL A 139 4.39 10.09 -3.09
N HIS A 140 3.25 9.44 -3.15
CA HIS A 140 2.16 9.61 -2.21
C HIS A 140 1.79 8.28 -1.56
N ASP A 141 1.49 8.31 -0.28
CA ASP A 141 0.88 7.19 0.43
C ASP A 141 -0.66 7.31 0.53
N ALA A 142 -1.30 6.36 1.22
CA ALA A 142 -2.74 6.32 1.40
C ALA A 142 -3.30 7.48 2.24
N ASN A 143 -2.46 8.23 2.98
CA ASN A 143 -2.89 9.40 3.72
C ASN A 143 -3.12 10.63 2.81
N THR A 144 -2.80 10.50 1.53
CA THR A 144 -3.09 11.51 0.50
C THR A 144 -3.95 10.90 -0.61
N LYS A 145 -3.37 10.61 -1.76
CA LYS A 145 -4.03 9.97 -2.91
C LYS A 145 -3.44 8.61 -3.28
N GLY A 146 -2.43 8.17 -2.56
CA GLY A 146 -1.82 6.86 -2.78
C GLY A 146 -2.75 5.73 -2.34
N ARG A 147 -2.49 4.53 -2.86
CA ARG A 147 -3.31 3.34 -2.55
C ARG A 147 -2.72 2.49 -1.43
N LYS A 148 -1.51 2.80 -0.98
CA LYS A 148 -0.73 2.00 -0.05
C LYS A 148 -0.43 2.80 1.20
N ASN A 149 -0.61 2.19 2.38
CA ASN A 149 -0.15 2.79 3.62
C ASN A 149 1.38 2.98 3.62
N ALA A 150 1.89 3.72 4.59
CA ALA A 150 3.29 4.09 4.67
C ALA A 150 4.22 2.86 4.71
N THR A 151 3.89 1.85 5.51
CA THR A 151 4.67 0.59 5.62
C THR A 151 4.72 -0.15 4.28
N HIS A 152 3.58 -0.26 3.58
CA HIS A 152 3.50 -0.89 2.27
C HIS A 152 4.31 -0.12 1.21
N LEU A 153 4.27 1.20 1.26
CA LEU A 153 5.03 2.05 0.35
C LEU A 153 6.54 1.83 0.51
N ILE A 154 7.04 1.79 1.74
CA ILE A 154 8.46 1.53 2.04
C ILE A 154 8.88 0.13 1.61
N MET A 155 8.05 -0.89 1.88
CA MET A 155 8.32 -2.25 1.40
C MET A 155 8.44 -2.29 -0.13
N ASP A 156 7.55 -1.64 -0.86
CA ASP A 156 7.61 -1.58 -2.32
C ASP A 156 8.81 -0.78 -2.84
N ALA A 157 9.16 0.31 -2.18
CA ALA A 157 10.37 1.07 -2.49
C ALA A 157 11.61 0.18 -2.34
N TRP A 158 11.70 -0.58 -1.24
CA TRP A 158 12.80 -1.51 -1.00
C TRP A 158 12.86 -2.62 -2.06
N ILE A 159 11.72 -3.24 -2.43
CA ILE A 159 11.66 -4.25 -3.49
C ILE A 159 12.19 -3.69 -4.82
N LYS A 160 11.85 -2.45 -5.15
CA LYS A 160 12.30 -1.76 -6.37
C LYS A 160 13.76 -1.27 -6.29
N GLY A 161 14.39 -1.34 -5.13
CA GLY A 161 15.74 -0.86 -4.90
C GLY A 161 15.83 0.67 -4.82
N ILE A 162 14.81 1.32 -4.32
CA ILE A 162 14.81 2.76 -4.07
C ILE A 162 15.52 3.02 -2.74
N ARG A 163 16.65 3.72 -2.81
CA ARG A 163 17.44 4.12 -1.65
C ARG A 163 16.89 5.35 -0.96
N TYR A 164 16.44 6.30 -1.75
CA TYR A 164 15.98 7.59 -1.27
C TYR A 164 14.59 7.90 -1.83
N ILE A 165 13.66 8.24 -0.95
CA ILE A 165 12.26 8.53 -1.33
C ILE A 165 11.78 9.83 -0.66
N THR A 166 11.10 10.69 -1.42
CA THR A 166 10.37 11.81 -0.84
C THR A 166 8.87 11.51 -0.89
N VAL A 167 8.28 11.31 0.27
CA VAL A 167 6.84 11.10 0.42
C VAL A 167 6.16 12.44 0.63
N VAL A 168 5.24 12.78 -0.26
CA VAL A 168 4.62 14.10 -0.33
C VAL A 168 3.17 14.02 0.14
N TYR A 169 2.83 14.89 1.08
CA TYR A 169 1.49 15.04 1.64
C TYR A 169 0.85 16.33 1.15
N TYR A 170 -0.45 16.31 0.89
CA TYR A 170 -1.16 17.53 0.51
C TYR A 170 -1.50 18.37 1.73
N ASN A 171 -1.11 19.64 1.69
CA ASN A 171 -1.44 20.68 2.65
C ASN A 171 -1.00 20.41 4.10
N TYR A 172 -1.08 19.18 4.59
CA TYR A 172 -0.68 18.79 5.96
C TYR A 172 -0.25 17.32 6.02
N VAL A 173 0.50 16.99 7.05
CA VAL A 173 0.82 15.61 7.42
C VAL A 173 0.39 15.34 8.86
N GLU A 174 -0.23 14.18 9.07
CA GLU A 174 -0.55 13.72 10.43
C GLU A 174 0.70 13.15 11.10
N PRO A 175 1.00 13.52 12.37
CA PRO A 175 2.17 12.98 13.08
C PRO A 175 2.21 11.47 13.14
N ALA A 176 1.05 10.81 13.24
CA ALA A 176 0.96 9.34 13.24
C ALA A 176 1.39 8.73 11.91
N ALA A 177 0.99 9.32 10.78
CA ALA A 177 1.41 8.89 9.45
C ALA A 177 2.91 9.11 9.23
N ALA A 178 3.43 10.27 9.65
CA ALA A 178 4.86 10.55 9.60
C ALA A 178 5.67 9.55 10.42
N ARG A 179 5.21 9.23 11.63
CA ARG A 179 5.87 8.25 12.51
C ARG A 179 5.91 6.86 11.88
N GLU A 180 4.79 6.34 11.38
CA GLU A 180 4.74 5.05 10.70
C GLU A 180 5.72 5.01 9.52
N LEU A 181 5.72 6.05 8.68
CA LEU A 181 6.60 6.14 7.53
C LEU A 181 8.07 6.10 7.91
N LEU A 182 8.48 6.93 8.89
CA LEU A 182 9.87 7.01 9.32
C LEU A 182 10.35 5.73 10.00
N GLN A 183 9.50 5.11 10.82
CA GLN A 183 9.83 3.82 11.46
C GLN A 183 9.93 2.68 10.44
N ALA A 184 9.03 2.63 9.46
CA ALA A 184 9.13 1.65 8.37
C ALA A 184 10.42 1.83 7.55
N ALA A 185 10.77 3.09 7.27
CA ALA A 185 12.00 3.44 6.56
C ALA A 185 13.26 3.01 7.33
N GLU A 186 13.30 3.26 8.63
CA GLU A 186 14.39 2.81 9.51
C GLU A 186 14.52 1.28 9.52
N ILE A 187 13.41 0.56 9.66
CA ILE A 187 13.39 -0.91 9.61
C ILE A 187 14.02 -1.43 8.32
N MET A 188 13.70 -0.83 7.17
CA MET A 188 14.14 -1.31 5.86
C MET A 188 15.43 -0.65 5.36
N GLY A 189 15.99 0.31 6.08
CA GLY A 189 17.18 1.05 5.66
C GLY A 189 16.96 1.93 4.44
N VAL A 190 15.76 2.49 4.27
CA VAL A 190 15.40 3.42 3.19
C VAL A 190 15.48 4.84 3.72
N ASP A 191 16.18 5.72 3.03
CA ASP A 191 16.24 7.14 3.38
C ASP A 191 14.95 7.85 2.95
N VAL A 192 14.20 8.41 3.90
CA VAL A 192 12.93 9.08 3.64
C VAL A 192 13.00 10.56 3.92
N ARG A 193 12.42 11.36 3.03
CA ARG A 193 12.02 12.74 3.31
C ARG A 193 10.51 12.87 3.26
N ILE A 194 10.00 13.75 4.12
CA ILE A 194 8.60 14.13 4.13
C ILE A 194 8.48 15.53 3.53
N GLY A 195 7.62 15.64 2.51
CA GLY A 195 7.31 16.90 1.86
C GLY A 195 5.85 17.29 2.01
N LEU A 196 5.58 18.58 1.99
CA LEU A 196 4.23 19.14 1.91
C LEU A 196 4.03 19.80 0.56
N GLU A 197 3.01 19.38 -0.16
CA GLU A 197 2.57 19.99 -1.40
C GLU A 197 1.37 20.89 -1.14
N PHE A 198 1.49 22.15 -1.54
CA PHE A 198 0.40 23.12 -1.43
C PHE A 198 0.38 24.05 -2.61
N ARG A 199 -0.80 24.59 -2.89
CA ARG A 199 -0.99 25.57 -3.95
C ARG A 199 -1.16 26.96 -3.33
N THR A 200 -0.47 27.92 -3.92
CA THR A 200 -0.60 29.32 -3.53
C THR A 200 -0.75 30.20 -4.76
N PRO A 201 -1.53 31.30 -4.68
CA PRO A 201 -1.57 32.28 -5.74
C PRO A 201 -0.19 32.97 -5.86
N PHE A 202 0.29 33.05 -7.07
CA PHE A 202 1.48 33.82 -7.40
C PHE A 202 1.20 34.64 -8.66
N ARG A 203 1.09 35.95 -8.49
CA ARG A 203 0.61 36.88 -9.51
C ARG A 203 -0.79 36.47 -9.99
N ASP A 204 -0.94 36.16 -11.29
CA ASP A 204 -2.18 35.79 -11.96
C ASP A 204 -2.41 34.26 -12.06
N ARG A 205 -1.54 33.45 -11.44
CA ARG A 205 -1.55 31.99 -11.52
C ARG A 205 -1.46 31.33 -10.15
N PHE A 206 -1.92 30.08 -10.08
CA PHE A 206 -1.64 29.21 -8.95
C PHE A 206 -0.37 28.44 -9.23
N VAL A 207 0.56 28.44 -8.27
CA VAL A 207 1.80 27.66 -8.31
C VAL A 207 1.73 26.58 -7.26
N CYS A 208 2.16 25.38 -7.64
CA CYS A 208 2.30 24.25 -6.74
C CYS A 208 3.71 24.24 -6.16
N PHE A 209 3.83 24.20 -4.85
CA PHE A 209 5.08 24.08 -4.13
C PHE A 209 5.16 22.76 -3.41
N VAL A 210 6.34 22.15 -3.41
CA VAL A 210 6.68 21.03 -2.52
C VAL A 210 7.75 21.54 -1.56
N TRP A 211 7.40 21.65 -0.30
CA TRP A 211 8.32 22.01 0.76
C TRP A 211 8.74 20.76 1.52
N ALA A 212 10.02 20.40 1.46
CA ALA A 212 10.60 19.27 2.15
C ALA A 212 11.70 19.75 3.11
N PRO A 213 11.40 19.94 4.41
CA PRO A 213 12.36 20.41 5.39
C PRO A 213 13.50 19.38 5.56
N ARG A 214 14.67 19.89 5.92
CA ARG A 214 15.93 19.12 6.03
C ARG A 214 16.62 19.43 7.36
N GLY A 215 17.62 18.61 7.70
CA GLY A 215 18.49 18.86 8.85
C GLY A 215 18.06 18.17 10.13
N PHE A 216 17.24 17.14 10.03
CA PHE A 216 16.87 16.29 11.18
C PHE A 216 17.88 15.16 11.33
N SER A 217 18.32 14.91 12.55
CA SER A 217 19.26 13.85 12.88
C SER A 217 18.63 12.46 12.86
N ASP A 218 17.35 12.40 13.18
CA ASP A 218 16.59 11.17 13.41
C ASP A 218 15.06 11.41 13.27
N PRO A 219 14.24 10.34 13.25
CA PRO A 219 12.80 10.45 13.19
C PRO A 219 12.15 11.27 14.30
N GLU A 220 12.66 11.19 15.53
CA GLU A 220 12.08 11.89 16.68
C GLU A 220 12.35 13.42 16.60
N ALA A 221 13.48 13.82 16.05
CA ALA A 221 13.77 15.23 15.78
C ALA A 221 12.76 15.83 14.79
N PHE A 222 12.39 15.07 13.73
CA PHE A 222 11.35 15.51 12.80
C PHE A 222 9.97 15.58 13.45
N LEU A 223 9.60 14.58 14.25
CA LEU A 223 8.31 14.56 14.96
C LEU A 223 8.21 15.69 15.99
N SER A 224 9.31 15.99 16.69
CA SER A 224 9.40 17.15 17.59
C SER A 224 9.22 18.47 16.85
N PHE A 225 9.83 18.62 15.68
CA PHE A 225 9.63 19.78 14.80
C PHE A 225 8.16 19.92 14.39
N LEU A 226 7.46 18.83 14.03
CA LEU A 226 6.03 18.89 13.72
C LEU A 226 5.16 19.34 14.90
N ALA A 227 5.61 19.14 16.13
CA ALA A 227 4.92 19.54 17.36
C ALA A 227 5.17 21.01 17.73
N GLU A 228 6.06 21.71 17.07
CA GLU A 228 6.31 23.14 17.32
C GLU A 228 5.08 23.98 16.96
N ARG A 229 4.82 25.02 17.75
CA ARG A 229 3.64 25.89 17.56
C ARG A 229 3.47 26.43 16.14
N PRO A 230 4.51 26.92 15.43
CA PRO A 230 4.38 27.38 14.04
C PRO A 230 3.97 26.26 13.10
N MET A 231 4.50 25.04 13.30
CA MET A 231 4.18 23.88 12.47
C MET A 231 2.76 23.38 12.71
N VAL A 232 2.34 23.31 13.97
CA VAL A 232 0.94 22.98 14.31
C VAL A 232 -0.03 23.98 13.67
N ALA A 233 0.30 25.28 13.70
CA ALA A 233 -0.53 26.31 13.03
C ALA A 233 -0.59 26.07 11.51
N LEU A 234 0.55 25.83 10.87
CA LEU A 234 0.61 25.51 9.43
C LEU A 234 -0.21 24.28 9.07
N MET A 235 -0.08 23.17 9.85
CA MET A 235 -0.86 21.95 9.64
C MET A 235 -2.36 22.20 9.81
N ASN A 236 -2.76 23.04 10.75
CA ASN A 236 -4.17 23.38 10.94
C ASN A 236 -4.75 24.17 9.76
N GLU A 237 -4.01 25.10 9.18
CA GLU A 237 -4.42 25.79 7.96
C GLU A 237 -4.52 24.81 6.78
N GLY A 238 -3.57 23.89 6.67
CA GLY A 238 -3.61 22.83 5.67
C GLY A 238 -4.85 21.92 5.81
N ARG A 239 -5.24 21.57 7.04
CA ARG A 239 -6.48 20.81 7.29
C ARG A 239 -7.73 21.56 6.85
N LYS A 240 -7.79 22.88 7.07
CA LYS A 240 -8.91 23.70 6.59
C LYS A 240 -9.01 23.65 5.06
N ALA A 241 -7.88 23.76 4.37
CA ALA A 241 -7.83 23.65 2.90
C ALA A 241 -8.32 22.27 2.41
N SER A 242 -7.91 21.19 3.07
CA SER A 242 -8.36 19.83 2.73
C SER A 242 -9.85 19.63 3.01
N LEU A 243 -10.38 20.16 4.10
CA LEU A 243 -11.84 20.13 4.41
C LEU A 243 -12.65 20.94 3.39
N TRP A 244 -12.11 22.05 2.91
CA TRP A 244 -12.75 22.80 1.82
C TRP A 244 -12.79 21.98 0.53
N MET A 245 -11.70 21.32 0.17
CA MET A 245 -11.65 20.43 -0.99
C MET A 245 -12.63 19.27 -0.85
N GLN A 246 -12.70 18.65 0.33
CA GLN A 246 -13.65 17.58 0.60
C GLN A 246 -15.09 18.01 0.33
N ARG A 247 -15.50 19.18 0.85
CA ARG A 247 -16.84 19.73 0.59
C ARG A 247 -17.09 19.89 -0.91
N HIS A 248 -16.15 20.45 -1.64
CA HIS A 248 -16.28 20.67 -3.07
C HIS A 248 -16.39 19.34 -3.87
N VAL A 249 -15.66 18.30 -3.47
CA VAL A 249 -15.80 16.97 -4.06
C VAL A 249 -17.16 16.35 -3.74
N MET A 250 -17.66 16.54 -2.51
CA MET A 250 -19.00 16.07 -2.10
C MET A 250 -20.12 16.77 -2.87
N ASP A 251 -20.02 18.08 -3.09
CA ASP A 251 -20.95 18.83 -3.93
C ASP A 251 -20.96 18.29 -5.37
N THR A 252 -19.79 17.92 -5.90
CA THR A 252 -19.66 17.32 -7.22
C THR A 252 -20.29 15.91 -7.27
N LEU A 253 -20.14 15.11 -6.23
CA LEU A 253 -20.81 13.81 -6.11
C LEU A 253 -22.35 13.99 -6.12
N GLN A 254 -22.87 14.96 -5.36
CA GLN A 254 -24.31 15.27 -5.35
C GLN A 254 -24.77 15.73 -6.74
N LEU A 255 -23.98 16.55 -7.43
CA LEU A 255 -24.29 16.99 -8.79
C LEU A 255 -24.31 15.81 -9.77
N TRP A 256 -23.39 14.85 -9.62
CA TRP A 256 -23.41 13.60 -10.38
C TRP A 256 -24.76 12.88 -10.19
N ASN A 257 -25.16 12.63 -8.97
CA ASN A 257 -26.41 11.94 -8.66
C ASN A 257 -27.65 12.68 -9.18
N ALA A 258 -27.65 14.02 -9.09
CA ALA A 258 -28.81 14.83 -9.47
C ALA A 258 -28.95 15.01 -10.99
N LYS A 259 -27.86 15.06 -11.74
CA LYS A 259 -27.87 15.43 -13.18
C LYS A 259 -27.25 14.38 -14.06
N HIS A 260 -26.03 13.92 -13.75
CA HIS A 260 -25.27 13.08 -14.68
C HIS A 260 -25.72 11.62 -14.69
N ALA A 261 -26.02 11.04 -13.52
CA ALA A 261 -26.47 9.66 -13.44
C ALA A 261 -27.85 9.45 -14.14
N PRO A 262 -28.86 10.33 -13.93
CA PRO A 262 -30.12 10.25 -14.66
C PRO A 262 -29.96 10.43 -16.17
N ALA A 263 -29.18 11.42 -16.61
CA ALA A 263 -28.95 11.68 -18.04
C ALA A 263 -28.25 10.47 -18.72
N LEU A 264 -27.27 9.87 -18.05
CA LEU A 264 -26.58 8.69 -18.54
C LEU A 264 -27.49 7.45 -18.57
N ALA A 265 -28.39 7.32 -17.59
CA ALA A 265 -29.38 6.26 -17.57
C ALA A 265 -30.36 6.34 -18.73
N GLU A 266 -30.77 7.56 -19.09
CA GLU A 266 -31.64 7.83 -20.25
C GLU A 266 -30.91 7.56 -21.56
N GLU A 267 -29.66 8.02 -21.72
CA GLU A 267 -28.85 7.82 -22.92
C GLU A 267 -28.53 6.34 -23.18
N LEU A 268 -28.20 5.59 -22.14
CA LEU A 268 -27.79 4.17 -22.26
C LEU A 268 -28.97 3.19 -22.15
N GLU A 269 -30.16 3.66 -21.83
CA GLU A 269 -31.37 2.85 -21.56
C GLU A 269 -31.15 1.77 -20.48
N ILE A 270 -30.25 2.05 -19.51
CA ILE A 270 -29.95 1.18 -18.37
C ILE A 270 -29.96 2.00 -17.06
N PRO A 271 -30.35 1.38 -15.92
CA PRO A 271 -30.24 2.07 -14.64
C PRO A 271 -28.77 2.35 -14.31
N VAL A 272 -28.47 3.58 -13.91
CA VAL A 272 -27.13 3.99 -13.44
C VAL A 272 -27.19 4.15 -11.92
N PRO A 273 -26.30 3.48 -11.15
CA PRO A 273 -26.34 3.55 -9.71
C PRO A 273 -25.93 4.94 -9.20
N PHE A 274 -26.60 5.40 -8.14
CA PHE A 274 -26.18 6.58 -7.41
C PHE A 274 -24.89 6.30 -6.64
N LEU A 275 -24.08 7.34 -6.48
CA LEU A 275 -22.88 7.31 -5.68
C LEU A 275 -23.25 7.70 -4.23
N GLU A 276 -23.12 6.75 -3.30
CA GLU A 276 -23.45 6.97 -1.90
C GLU A 276 -22.33 7.77 -1.20
N PRO A 277 -22.63 8.93 -0.58
CA PRO A 277 -21.63 9.79 0.06
C PRO A 277 -20.81 9.09 1.14
N GLU A 278 -21.46 8.33 2.01
CA GLU A 278 -20.83 7.63 3.12
C GLU A 278 -19.92 6.49 2.62
N ALA A 279 -20.37 5.73 1.61
CA ALA A 279 -19.58 4.70 0.99
C ALA A 279 -18.37 5.28 0.23
N PHE A 280 -18.52 6.46 -0.37
CA PHE A 280 -17.40 7.19 -0.97
C PHE A 280 -16.36 7.60 0.07
N LEU A 281 -16.77 8.18 1.20
CA LEU A 281 -15.84 8.55 2.27
C LEU A 281 -15.16 7.32 2.88
N ALA A 282 -15.87 6.21 3.05
CA ALA A 282 -15.29 4.94 3.46
C ALA A 282 -14.26 4.42 2.43
N TYR A 283 -14.54 4.61 1.13
CA TYR A 283 -13.59 4.26 0.06
C TYR A 283 -12.31 5.11 0.10
N VAL A 284 -12.41 6.40 0.40
CA VAL A 284 -11.24 7.28 0.57
C VAL A 284 -10.40 6.86 1.79
N GLY A 285 -11.05 6.39 2.86
CA GLY A 285 -10.40 5.93 4.09
C GLY A 285 -9.62 7.05 4.79
N THR A 286 -8.33 6.82 5.05
CA THR A 286 -7.42 7.81 5.68
C THR A 286 -6.93 8.88 4.72
N GLY A 287 -7.23 8.76 3.43
CA GLY A 287 -6.77 9.66 2.39
C GLY A 287 -7.42 11.05 2.45
N GLN A 288 -6.78 12.00 1.82
CA GLN A 288 -7.36 13.32 1.61
C GLN A 288 -8.28 13.27 0.38
N THR A 289 -9.57 13.57 0.58
CA THR A 289 -10.59 13.52 -0.46
C THR A 289 -10.19 14.36 -1.68
N SER A 290 -10.30 13.79 -2.87
CA SER A 290 -9.92 14.41 -4.14
C SER A 290 -10.84 13.98 -5.28
N PHE A 291 -10.83 14.73 -6.38
CA PHE A 291 -11.54 14.35 -7.61
C PHE A 291 -11.04 13.02 -8.20
N LEU A 292 -9.76 12.67 -7.99
CA LEU A 292 -9.25 11.39 -8.41
C LEU A 292 -9.95 10.23 -7.67
N HIS A 293 -10.12 10.36 -6.35
CA HIS A 293 -10.88 9.37 -5.57
C HIS A 293 -12.33 9.27 -6.05
N LEU A 294 -12.98 10.40 -6.34
CA LEU A 294 -14.36 10.41 -6.85
C LEU A 294 -14.46 9.73 -8.22
N ALA A 295 -13.54 10.03 -9.14
CA ALA A 295 -13.51 9.42 -10.45
C ALA A 295 -13.26 7.91 -10.38
N GLU A 296 -12.32 7.45 -9.53
CA GLU A 296 -12.08 6.02 -9.33
C GLU A 296 -13.26 5.30 -8.67
N TYR A 297 -13.91 5.92 -7.69
CA TYR A 297 -15.07 5.36 -7.02
C TYR A 297 -16.25 5.23 -7.99
N ALA A 298 -16.53 6.28 -8.76
CA ALA A 298 -17.56 6.27 -9.78
C ALA A 298 -17.28 5.17 -10.83
N HIS A 299 -16.06 5.12 -11.35
CA HIS A 299 -15.66 4.10 -12.32
C HIS A 299 -15.86 2.68 -11.79
N LYS A 300 -15.41 2.39 -10.57
CA LYS A 300 -15.55 1.06 -9.96
C LYS A 300 -17.01 0.70 -9.72
N THR A 301 -17.83 1.66 -9.27
CA THR A 301 -19.25 1.44 -9.03
C THR A 301 -20.00 1.15 -10.32
N LEU A 302 -19.74 1.94 -11.37
CA LEU A 302 -20.33 1.73 -12.70
C LEU A 302 -19.88 0.39 -13.31
N LEU A 303 -18.59 0.09 -13.26
CA LEU A 303 -18.05 -1.15 -13.81
C LEU A 303 -18.67 -2.39 -13.12
N LYS A 304 -18.76 -2.37 -11.81
CA LYS A 304 -19.41 -3.44 -11.03
C LYS A 304 -20.87 -3.63 -11.45
N HIS A 305 -21.60 -2.54 -11.61
CA HIS A 305 -23.00 -2.56 -12.04
C HIS A 305 -23.14 -3.12 -13.47
N LEU A 306 -22.32 -2.65 -14.42
CA LEU A 306 -22.32 -3.13 -15.78
C LEU A 306 -22.01 -4.63 -15.89
N VAL A 307 -21.01 -5.11 -15.15
CA VAL A 307 -20.67 -6.54 -15.11
C VAL A 307 -21.84 -7.37 -14.57
N GLN A 308 -22.54 -6.90 -13.55
CA GLN A 308 -23.74 -7.57 -13.03
C GLN A 308 -24.89 -7.59 -14.07
N ARG A 309 -25.10 -6.49 -14.78
CA ARG A 309 -26.12 -6.41 -15.82
C ARG A 309 -25.82 -7.33 -17.01
N VAL A 310 -24.56 -7.40 -17.44
CA VAL A 310 -24.13 -8.33 -18.52
C VAL A 310 -24.39 -9.77 -18.10
N LYS A 311 -24.07 -10.18 -16.87
CA LYS A 311 -24.37 -11.52 -16.36
C LYS A 311 -25.85 -11.81 -16.36
N ALA A 312 -26.69 -10.89 -15.86
CA ALA A 312 -28.14 -11.06 -15.86
C ALA A 312 -28.69 -11.22 -17.29
N LEU A 313 -28.24 -10.41 -18.26
CA LEU A 313 -28.65 -10.53 -19.65
C LEU A 313 -28.21 -11.86 -20.29
N GLN A 314 -27.04 -12.38 -19.93
CA GLN A 314 -26.59 -13.69 -20.40
C GLN A 314 -27.45 -14.82 -19.84
N GLU A 315 -27.84 -14.75 -18.57
CA GLU A 315 -28.76 -15.72 -17.93
C GLU A 315 -30.16 -15.66 -18.56
N GLU A 316 -30.70 -14.46 -18.78
CA GLU A 316 -31.98 -14.25 -19.49
C GLU A 316 -31.95 -14.84 -20.91
N ALA A 317 -30.85 -14.63 -21.66
CA ALA A 317 -30.70 -15.17 -23.02
C ALA A 317 -30.61 -16.71 -23.04
N LEU A 318 -29.95 -17.33 -22.06
CA LEU A 318 -29.84 -18.77 -21.92
C LEU A 318 -31.22 -19.43 -21.61
N THR A 319 -31.97 -18.79 -20.68
CA THR A 319 -33.33 -19.27 -20.33
C THR A 319 -34.30 -19.16 -21.50
N ALA A 320 -34.30 -18.03 -22.22
CA ALA A 320 -35.13 -17.83 -23.40
C ALA A 320 -34.80 -18.80 -24.54
N THR A 321 -33.53 -19.23 -24.66
CA THR A 321 -33.11 -20.24 -25.66
C THR A 321 -33.58 -21.64 -25.28
N SER A 322 -33.55 -21.99 -24.00
CA SER A 322 -34.05 -23.30 -23.52
C SER A 322 -35.57 -23.46 -23.64
N GLU A 323 -36.33 -22.38 -23.41
CA GLU A 323 -37.78 -22.36 -23.59
C GLU A 323 -38.21 -22.45 -25.06
N ARG A 324 -37.40 -22.04 -26.02
CA ARG A 324 -37.64 -22.20 -27.45
C ARG A 324 -37.30 -23.58 -27.99
N GLN A 325 -36.55 -24.37 -27.25
CA GLN A 325 -36.16 -25.75 -27.59
C GLN A 325 -37.05 -26.83 -26.95
N SER A 326 -37.88 -26.46 -26.00
CA SER A 326 -38.92 -27.29 -25.36
C SER A 326 -40.27 -27.10 -26.06
#